data_cb9aa403dde054b4c33b565913ebbe45
#
_entry.id   cb9aa403dde054b4c33b565913ebbe45
#
_cell.length_a   1.000
_cell.length_b   1.000
_cell.length_c   1.000
_cell.angle_alpha   90.00
_cell.angle_beta   90.00
_cell.angle_gamma   90.00
#
_symmetry.space_group_name_H-M   'P 1'
#
loop_
_entity.id
_entity.type
_entity.pdbx_description
1 polymer ?
#
loop_
_entity_poly.entity_id
_entity_poly.type
_entity_poly.pdbx_seq_one_letter_code
_entity_poly.pdbx_strand_id
1 'polypeptide(L)'
;MQILNAFAQVLIYITALIYFLCFPVRSETLSSEPNIFTQDEISQRILIKRDKIDIFLDVKILAPRQQKAPAALLILPASEGLFAQEARALGFNVALIDLDRLPENIQSLAVHEAGLKLKSLTKSSILLGFVEARFSQLYVQNARIFDGLLVREVDLEPLRALSTPIIHFWGEDAYWRWAPWRVISGNKKNIREFFISGETASSLLTNCRKDQNPFGMMAAQKALLIALYAWVLGEPPPASRAPGPRDLILAKDVIWPDIGVRPMRPRDDRIVPRIDRDGNTQSGVRLPDHILPIATSMSFALDQQRAEGACPATLIMPFSADKAAREKSHDPRQSLVERYGSRAYFVATMRVVAEKLVKEKLLLRQDAESYVRAAKDAPF
;
A
#
# COMPACT_ATOMS: atom_id res chain seq x y z
N MET A 1 29.59 -58.18 11.17
CA MET A 1 29.62 -56.77 10.76
C MET A 1 28.23 -56.12 10.66
N GLN A 2 27.16 -56.85 10.39
CA GLN A 2 25.81 -56.27 10.31
C GLN A 2 25.13 -56.02 11.68
N ILE A 3 25.51 -56.73 12.73
CA ILE A 3 24.92 -56.58 14.09
C ILE A 3 25.44 -55.31 14.80
N LEU A 4 26.68 -54.88 14.56
CA LEU A 4 27.23 -53.64 15.16
C LEU A 4 26.61 -52.37 14.58
N ASN A 5 26.15 -52.38 13.32
CA ASN A 5 25.51 -51.22 12.72
C ASN A 5 24.07 -50.99 13.22
N ALA A 6 23.35 -52.05 13.58
CA ALA A 6 22.01 -51.93 14.13
C ALA A 6 22.05 -51.36 15.59
N PHE A 7 23.05 -51.71 16.38
CA PHE A 7 23.21 -51.15 17.72
C PHE A 7 23.60 -49.66 17.69
N ALA A 8 24.41 -49.23 16.74
CA ALA A 8 24.78 -47.82 16.59
C ALA A 8 23.58 -46.94 16.20
N GLN A 9 22.70 -47.42 15.32
CA GLN A 9 21.49 -46.70 14.92
C GLN A 9 20.47 -46.61 16.07
N VAL A 10 20.28 -47.64 16.85
CA VAL A 10 19.38 -47.63 18.01
C VAL A 10 19.89 -46.69 19.08
N LEU A 11 21.21 -46.63 19.31
CA LEU A 11 21.80 -45.72 20.29
C LEU A 11 21.64 -44.24 19.90
N ILE A 12 21.72 -43.92 18.59
CA ILE A 12 21.49 -42.58 18.08
C ILE A 12 20.02 -42.14 18.24
N TYR A 13 19.07 -43.06 18.06
CA TYR A 13 17.67 -42.78 18.30
C TYR A 13 17.29 -42.61 19.74
N ILE A 14 17.93 -43.36 20.64
CA ILE A 14 17.72 -43.26 22.10
C ILE A 14 18.34 -41.96 22.65
N THR A 15 19.52 -41.54 22.17
CA THR A 15 20.11 -40.25 22.55
C THR A 15 19.34 -39.07 22.02
N ALA A 16 18.77 -39.14 20.79
CA ALA A 16 17.89 -38.08 20.26
C ALA A 16 16.57 -38.01 21.07
N LEU A 17 16.02 -39.14 21.51
CA LEU A 17 14.77 -39.16 22.28
C LEU A 17 14.98 -38.62 23.72
N ILE A 18 16.13 -38.88 24.33
CA ILE A 18 16.50 -38.37 25.67
C ILE A 18 16.80 -36.86 25.60
N TYR A 19 17.37 -36.37 24.50
CA TYR A 19 17.59 -34.95 24.31
C TYR A 19 16.26 -34.17 24.15
N PHE A 20 15.21 -34.83 23.63
CA PHE A 20 13.87 -34.22 23.50
C PHE A 20 13.06 -34.26 24.82
N LEU A 21 13.40 -35.16 25.75
CA LEU A 21 12.66 -35.32 27.01
C LEU A 21 13.31 -34.59 28.21
N CYS A 22 14.57 -34.18 28.11
CA CYS A 22 15.30 -33.54 29.22
C CYS A 22 15.53 -32.04 29.12
N PHE A 23 15.18 -31.42 27.95
CA PHE A 23 15.07 -29.99 27.91
C PHE A 23 13.59 -29.63 27.99
N PRO A 24 13.13 -28.90 29.01
CA PRO A 24 11.84 -28.26 28.92
C PRO A 24 11.93 -27.38 27.68
N VAL A 25 11.12 -27.69 26.67
CA VAL A 25 10.74 -26.70 25.66
C VAL A 25 10.22 -25.54 26.47
N ARG A 26 11.10 -24.58 26.75
CA ARG A 26 10.66 -23.24 27.09
C ARG A 26 9.77 -22.86 25.91
N SER A 27 8.48 -22.96 26.12
CA SER A 27 7.56 -22.13 25.40
C SER A 27 8.09 -20.71 25.69
N GLU A 28 8.96 -20.21 24.83
CA GLU A 28 9.00 -18.79 24.60
C GLU A 28 7.57 -18.52 24.16
N THR A 29 6.77 -18.14 25.13
CA THR A 29 5.61 -17.31 24.89
C THR A 29 6.13 -16.33 23.88
N LEU A 30 5.68 -16.47 22.63
CA LEU A 30 5.76 -15.43 21.65
C LEU A 30 5.44 -14.18 22.43
N SER A 31 6.47 -13.40 22.72
CA SER A 31 6.35 -12.13 23.37
C SER A 31 5.30 -11.43 22.51
N SER A 32 4.15 -11.22 23.11
CA SER A 32 3.12 -10.35 22.60
C SER A 32 3.85 -9.23 21.86
N GLU A 33 3.56 -9.09 20.56
CA GLU A 33 4.02 -7.93 19.79
C GLU A 33 3.93 -6.73 20.73
N PRO A 34 4.95 -5.87 20.79
CA PRO A 34 4.88 -4.72 21.67
C PRO A 34 3.56 -4.05 21.38
N ASN A 35 2.71 -3.96 22.38
CA ASN A 35 1.44 -3.30 22.30
C ASN A 35 1.75 -1.88 21.81
N ILE A 36 1.63 -1.65 20.50
CA ILE A 36 1.85 -0.33 19.85
C ILE A 36 0.75 0.64 20.31
N PHE A 37 -0.16 0.18 21.14
CA PHE A 37 -1.32 0.90 21.61
C PHE A 37 -0.96 1.74 22.84
N THR A 38 -0.78 3.02 22.58
CA THR A 38 -0.59 4.07 23.59
C THR A 38 -1.93 4.43 24.26
N GLN A 39 -1.89 5.14 25.37
CA GLN A 39 -3.05 5.61 26.19
C GLN A 39 -4.16 6.38 25.44
N ASP A 40 -4.00 6.63 24.12
CA ASP A 40 -4.91 7.43 23.30
C ASP A 40 -5.86 6.58 22.44
N GLU A 41 -6.06 5.33 22.74
CA GLU A 41 -7.02 4.44 22.08
C GLU A 41 -8.26 4.27 22.92
N ILE A 42 -9.41 4.44 22.30
CA ILE A 42 -10.70 4.22 22.92
C ILE A 42 -11.41 3.10 22.17
N SER A 43 -11.67 1.99 22.85
CA SER A 43 -12.59 0.98 22.35
C SER A 43 -14.02 1.40 22.65
N GLN A 44 -14.83 1.51 21.63
CA GLN A 44 -16.22 1.91 21.72
C GLN A 44 -17.11 0.81 21.15
N ARG A 45 -18.17 0.46 21.84
CA ARG A 45 -19.20 -0.43 21.33
C ARG A 45 -20.39 0.38 20.86
N ILE A 46 -20.73 0.25 19.58
CA ILE A 46 -21.86 0.94 18.96
C ILE A 46 -23.03 -0.04 18.85
N LEU A 47 -24.15 0.32 19.44
CA LEU A 47 -25.40 -0.41 19.30
C LEU A 47 -26.06 -0.03 17.98
N ILE A 48 -26.32 -1.04 17.15
CA ILE A 48 -27.06 -0.94 15.89
C ILE A 48 -28.38 -1.67 16.10
N LYS A 49 -29.47 -0.95 15.94
CA LYS A 49 -30.83 -1.52 16.08
C LYS A 49 -31.42 -1.83 14.73
N ARG A 50 -31.82 -3.09 14.51
CA ARG A 50 -32.60 -3.47 13.33
C ARG A 50 -33.76 -4.36 13.76
N ASP A 51 -34.97 -3.91 13.50
CA ASP A 51 -36.19 -4.56 13.92
C ASP A 51 -36.23 -4.79 15.45
N LYS A 52 -36.19 -6.05 15.89
CA LYS A 52 -36.13 -6.45 17.30
C LYS A 52 -34.75 -6.98 17.73
N ILE A 53 -33.72 -6.78 16.88
CA ILE A 53 -32.38 -7.34 17.10
C ILE A 53 -31.42 -6.20 17.42
N ASP A 54 -30.76 -6.29 18.58
CA ASP A 54 -29.69 -5.42 18.98
C ASP A 54 -28.35 -6.05 18.56
N ILE A 55 -27.59 -5.34 17.70
CA ILE A 55 -26.29 -5.76 17.20
C ILE A 55 -25.25 -4.79 17.70
N PHE A 56 -24.13 -5.34 18.16
CA PHE A 56 -23.03 -4.52 18.64
C PHE A 56 -21.88 -4.52 17.65
N LEU A 57 -21.42 -3.33 17.28
CA LEU A 57 -20.22 -3.11 16.48
C LEU A 57 -19.11 -2.60 17.40
N ASP A 58 -18.04 -3.37 17.51
CA ASP A 58 -16.84 -2.91 18.22
C ASP A 58 -16.03 -1.99 17.29
N VAL A 59 -15.72 -0.81 17.78
CA VAL A 59 -14.98 0.22 17.05
C VAL A 59 -13.79 0.65 17.88
N LYS A 60 -12.63 0.73 17.26
CA LYS A 60 -11.43 1.29 17.86
C LYS A 60 -11.24 2.72 17.35
N ILE A 61 -11.28 3.69 18.25
CA ILE A 61 -11.07 5.11 17.94
C ILE A 61 -9.65 5.49 18.35
N LEU A 62 -8.90 6.06 17.41
CA LEU A 62 -7.57 6.57 17.58
C LEU A 62 -7.62 8.11 17.53
N ALA A 63 -7.32 8.77 18.65
CA ALA A 63 -7.22 10.20 18.69
C ALA A 63 -6.00 10.73 17.93
N PRO A 64 -6.04 11.93 17.36
CA PRO A 64 -4.92 12.51 16.64
C PRO A 64 -3.71 12.73 17.55
N ARG A 65 -2.50 12.60 17.00
CA ARG A 65 -1.25 12.87 17.74
C ARG A 65 -0.88 14.34 17.80
N GLN A 66 -1.49 15.18 16.96
CA GLN A 66 -1.20 16.62 16.88
C GLN A 66 -2.36 17.43 17.46
N GLN A 67 -2.06 18.47 18.25
CA GLN A 67 -3.06 19.35 18.85
C GLN A 67 -3.81 20.24 17.83
N LYS A 68 -3.19 20.52 16.67
CA LYS A 68 -3.82 21.25 15.55
C LYS A 68 -4.34 20.26 14.50
N ALA A 69 -5.15 19.33 14.94
CA ALA A 69 -5.72 18.31 14.08
C ALA A 69 -6.80 18.89 13.16
N PRO A 70 -6.94 18.39 11.94
CA PRO A 70 -8.12 18.63 11.14
C PRO A 70 -9.36 18.12 11.90
N ALA A 71 -10.45 18.89 11.89
CA ALA A 71 -11.72 18.48 12.48
C ALA A 71 -12.40 17.40 11.61
N ALA A 72 -11.67 16.33 11.29
CA ALA A 72 -12.09 15.27 10.39
C ALA A 72 -11.94 13.91 11.04
N LEU A 73 -12.91 13.04 10.77
CA LEU A 73 -12.91 11.62 11.10
C LEU A 73 -12.71 10.80 9.83
N LEU A 74 -11.76 9.88 9.86
CA LEU A 74 -11.53 8.88 8.82
C LEU A 74 -12.00 7.50 9.33
N ILE A 75 -12.91 6.88 8.60
CA ILE A 75 -13.35 5.51 8.87
C ILE A 75 -12.56 4.55 7.99
N LEU A 76 -11.94 3.55 8.61
CA LEU A 76 -11.12 2.53 7.98
C LEU A 76 -11.61 1.13 8.35
N PRO A 77 -11.44 0.12 7.46
CA PRO A 77 -11.52 -1.27 7.86
C PRO A 77 -10.48 -1.61 8.95
N ALA A 78 -10.78 -2.58 9.80
CA ALA A 78 -9.87 -2.99 10.87
C ALA A 78 -8.50 -3.51 10.37
N SER A 79 -8.46 -4.00 9.12
CA SER A 79 -7.24 -4.43 8.44
C SER A 79 -6.24 -3.30 8.14
N GLU A 80 -6.67 -2.03 8.17
CA GLU A 80 -5.87 -0.86 7.80
C GLU A 80 -5.08 -0.24 8.97
N GLY A 81 -4.68 -1.04 9.95
CA GLY A 81 -4.02 -0.56 11.17
C GLY A 81 -2.77 0.28 10.93
N LEU A 82 -1.95 -0.04 9.92
CA LEU A 82 -0.76 0.75 9.57
C LEU A 82 -1.15 2.13 9.03
N PHE A 83 -2.09 2.18 8.09
CA PHE A 83 -2.56 3.44 7.54
C PHE A 83 -3.28 4.28 8.60
N ALA A 84 -3.98 3.63 9.53
CA ALA A 84 -4.61 4.30 10.67
C ALA A 84 -3.60 5.08 11.51
N GLN A 85 -2.42 4.50 11.80
CA GLN A 85 -1.37 5.18 12.56
C GLN A 85 -0.79 6.40 11.80
N GLU A 86 -0.62 6.28 10.47
CA GLU A 86 -0.16 7.37 9.62
C GLU A 86 -1.21 8.49 9.53
N ALA A 87 -2.49 8.16 9.32
CA ALA A 87 -3.57 9.13 9.28
C ALA A 87 -3.71 9.86 10.63
N ARG A 88 -3.57 9.14 11.75
CA ARG A 88 -3.52 9.71 13.08
C ARG A 88 -2.35 10.70 13.26
N ALA A 89 -1.16 10.34 12.74
CA ALA A 89 0.01 11.22 12.77
C ALA A 89 -0.20 12.50 11.94
N LEU A 90 -1.03 12.43 10.90
CA LEU A 90 -1.45 13.59 10.09
C LEU A 90 -2.53 14.43 10.76
N GLY A 91 -3.05 14.01 11.93
CA GLY A 91 -4.00 14.78 12.71
C GLY A 91 -5.47 14.38 12.55
N PHE A 92 -5.76 13.28 11.85
CA PHE A 92 -7.14 12.78 11.77
C PHE A 92 -7.56 12.04 13.04
N ASN A 93 -8.83 12.18 13.43
CA ASN A 93 -9.48 11.15 14.22
C ASN A 93 -9.64 9.93 13.31
N VAL A 94 -9.34 8.74 13.79
CA VAL A 94 -9.45 7.52 13.00
C VAL A 94 -10.35 6.52 13.73
N ALA A 95 -11.28 5.93 13.01
CA ALA A 95 -12.11 4.84 13.52
C ALA A 95 -11.85 3.58 12.70
N LEU A 96 -11.38 2.55 13.36
CA LEU A 96 -11.24 1.20 12.79
C LEU A 96 -12.50 0.41 13.08
N ILE A 97 -13.18 -0.08 12.04
CA ILE A 97 -14.39 -0.88 12.13
C ILE A 97 -14.18 -2.27 11.55
N ASP A 98 -14.62 -3.29 12.29
CA ASP A 98 -14.55 -4.69 11.86
C ASP A 98 -15.93 -5.12 11.33
N LEU A 99 -16.13 -4.93 10.01
CA LEU A 99 -17.36 -5.30 9.35
C LEU A 99 -17.43 -6.80 9.04
N ASP A 100 -16.31 -7.51 9.00
CA ASP A 100 -16.27 -8.93 8.67
C ASP A 100 -16.99 -9.79 9.72
N ARG A 101 -17.10 -9.30 10.95
CA ARG A 101 -17.84 -9.96 12.03
C ARG A 101 -19.35 -9.77 11.96
N LEU A 102 -19.82 -8.90 11.06
CA LEU A 102 -21.24 -8.62 10.93
C LEU A 102 -21.85 -9.39 9.76
N PRO A 103 -23.10 -9.85 9.88
CA PRO A 103 -23.85 -10.38 8.74
C PRO A 103 -23.93 -9.33 7.62
N GLU A 104 -23.79 -9.77 6.36
CA GLU A 104 -23.75 -8.88 5.18
C GLU A 104 -24.94 -7.92 5.13
N ASN A 105 -26.15 -8.42 5.45
CA ASN A 105 -27.38 -7.61 5.44
C ASN A 105 -27.42 -6.52 6.52
N ILE A 106 -26.48 -6.49 7.45
CA ILE A 106 -26.36 -5.50 8.53
C ILE A 106 -25.22 -4.51 8.26
N GLN A 107 -24.20 -4.91 7.49
CA GLN A 107 -23.00 -4.11 7.30
C GLN A 107 -23.29 -2.70 6.78
N SER A 108 -24.24 -2.55 5.85
CA SER A 108 -24.62 -1.21 5.32
C SER A 108 -25.19 -0.31 6.42
N LEU A 109 -26.10 -0.84 7.22
CA LEU A 109 -26.66 -0.11 8.37
C LEU A 109 -25.56 0.22 9.40
N ALA A 110 -24.64 -0.72 9.63
CA ALA A 110 -23.52 -0.52 10.55
C ALA A 110 -22.62 0.64 10.14
N VAL A 111 -22.26 0.74 8.86
CA VAL A 111 -21.48 1.84 8.30
C VAL A 111 -22.22 3.18 8.50
N HIS A 112 -23.53 3.20 8.25
CA HIS A 112 -24.36 4.41 8.42
C HIS A 112 -24.37 4.89 9.87
N GLU A 113 -24.84 4.03 10.76
CA GLU A 113 -25.01 4.37 12.19
C GLU A 113 -23.67 4.68 12.86
N ALA A 114 -22.63 3.88 12.56
CA ALA A 114 -21.28 4.13 13.05
C ALA A 114 -20.76 5.49 12.57
N GLY A 115 -20.92 5.79 11.29
CA GLY A 115 -20.44 7.04 10.70
C GLY A 115 -21.02 8.26 11.40
N LEU A 116 -22.33 8.31 11.57
CA LEU A 116 -23.03 9.43 12.22
C LEU A 116 -22.65 9.53 13.71
N LYS A 117 -22.67 8.41 14.42
CA LYS A 117 -22.37 8.39 15.86
C LYS A 117 -20.93 8.75 16.16
N LEU A 118 -19.98 8.22 15.39
CA LEU A 118 -18.56 8.51 15.54
C LEU A 118 -18.22 9.96 15.17
N LYS A 119 -18.83 10.51 14.12
CA LYS A 119 -18.70 11.93 13.75
C LYS A 119 -19.10 12.83 14.93
N SER A 120 -20.20 12.50 15.60
CA SER A 120 -20.65 13.22 16.80
C SER A 120 -19.72 13.05 18.00
N LEU A 121 -19.32 11.80 18.31
CA LEU A 121 -18.43 11.48 19.44
C LEU A 121 -17.06 12.17 19.33
N THR A 122 -16.50 12.20 18.13
CA THR A 122 -15.20 12.82 17.87
C THR A 122 -15.29 14.32 17.61
N LYS A 123 -16.51 14.88 17.64
CA LYS A 123 -16.78 16.30 17.30
C LYS A 123 -16.19 16.71 15.96
N SER A 124 -16.14 15.77 15.01
CA SER A 124 -15.59 16.02 13.67
C SER A 124 -16.65 16.69 12.79
N SER A 125 -16.27 17.74 12.08
CA SER A 125 -17.13 18.39 11.08
C SER A 125 -17.16 17.64 9.75
N ILE A 126 -16.07 16.92 9.42
CA ILE A 126 -15.89 16.18 8.18
C ILE A 126 -15.80 14.70 8.46
N LEU A 127 -16.49 13.90 7.64
CA LEU A 127 -16.44 12.45 7.65
C LEU A 127 -15.85 11.92 6.33
N LEU A 128 -14.70 11.28 6.40
CA LEU A 128 -14.06 10.61 5.27
C LEU A 128 -14.20 9.10 5.40
N GLY A 129 -14.38 8.43 4.27
CA GLY A 129 -14.40 6.97 4.19
C GLY A 129 -13.22 6.43 3.38
N PHE A 130 -12.64 5.32 3.84
CA PHE A 130 -11.69 4.54 3.06
C PHE A 130 -12.38 3.30 2.52
N VAL A 131 -12.31 3.11 1.20
CA VAL A 131 -13.09 2.11 0.48
C VAL A 131 -12.17 1.08 -0.16
N GLU A 132 -12.36 -0.17 0.22
CA GLU A 132 -11.76 -1.35 -0.43
C GLU A 132 -12.77 -2.07 -1.30
N ALA A 133 -12.28 -2.90 -2.22
CA ALA A 133 -13.12 -3.61 -3.20
C ALA A 133 -14.28 -4.37 -2.56
N ARG A 134 -14.01 -5.15 -1.49
CA ARG A 134 -15.01 -5.98 -0.80
C ARG A 134 -16.15 -5.19 -0.14
N PHE A 135 -15.91 -3.93 0.21
CA PHE A 135 -16.90 -3.07 0.89
C PHE A 135 -17.45 -1.95 0.00
N SER A 136 -17.08 -1.91 -1.28
CA SER A 136 -17.44 -0.81 -2.17
C SER A 136 -18.94 -0.53 -2.23
N GLN A 137 -19.77 -1.58 -2.30
CA GLN A 137 -21.23 -1.43 -2.33
C GLN A 137 -21.80 -0.80 -1.06
N LEU A 138 -21.23 -1.10 0.10
CA LEU A 138 -21.66 -0.52 1.38
C LEU A 138 -21.45 1.00 1.40
N TYR A 139 -20.31 1.46 0.88
CA TYR A 139 -20.00 2.87 0.80
C TYR A 139 -20.83 3.60 -0.27
N VAL A 140 -21.15 2.94 -1.39
CA VAL A 140 -22.09 3.49 -2.38
C VAL A 140 -23.46 3.73 -1.77
N GLN A 141 -24.00 2.75 -1.04
CA GLN A 141 -25.31 2.85 -0.37
C GLN A 141 -25.33 3.96 0.70
N ASN A 142 -24.19 4.23 1.33
CA ASN A 142 -24.04 5.19 2.41
C ASN A 142 -23.30 6.48 1.99
N ALA A 143 -23.10 6.72 0.70
CA ALA A 143 -22.26 7.82 0.21
C ALA A 143 -22.70 9.20 0.73
N ARG A 144 -23.98 9.38 1.03
CA ARG A 144 -24.54 10.66 1.50
C ARG A 144 -24.03 11.10 2.88
N ILE A 145 -23.55 10.18 3.71
CA ILE A 145 -23.00 10.56 5.02
C ILE A 145 -21.53 10.96 4.94
N PHE A 146 -20.83 10.60 3.86
CA PHE A 146 -19.43 10.90 3.67
C PHE A 146 -19.23 12.19 2.89
N ASP A 147 -18.37 13.04 3.43
CA ASP A 147 -17.95 14.28 2.77
C ASP A 147 -16.88 14.01 1.68
N GLY A 148 -16.15 12.89 1.78
CA GLY A 148 -15.17 12.44 0.78
C GLY A 148 -14.83 10.96 0.92
N LEU A 149 -14.41 10.33 -0.19
CA LEU A 149 -14.02 8.91 -0.23
C LEU A 149 -12.60 8.76 -0.80
N LEU A 150 -11.75 8.06 -0.05
CA LEU A 150 -10.45 7.57 -0.53
C LEU A 150 -10.63 6.09 -0.91
N VAL A 151 -10.47 5.78 -2.19
CA VAL A 151 -10.87 4.49 -2.77
C VAL A 151 -9.64 3.77 -3.29
N ARG A 152 -9.42 2.53 -2.85
CA ARG A 152 -8.31 1.69 -3.27
C ARG A 152 -8.79 0.50 -4.08
N GLU A 153 -8.33 0.41 -5.34
CA GLU A 153 -8.50 -0.77 -6.21
C GLU A 153 -9.94 -1.29 -6.32
N VAL A 154 -10.88 -0.39 -6.55
CA VAL A 154 -12.30 -0.70 -6.68
C VAL A 154 -12.78 -0.42 -8.10
N ASP A 155 -13.73 -1.21 -8.61
CA ASP A 155 -14.44 -0.82 -9.83
C ASP A 155 -15.22 0.49 -9.60
N LEU A 156 -14.94 1.48 -10.43
CA LEU A 156 -15.54 2.81 -10.29
C LEU A 156 -16.99 2.89 -10.81
N GLU A 157 -17.48 1.92 -11.55
CA GLU A 157 -18.84 2.01 -12.10
C GLU A 157 -19.89 2.31 -11.02
N PRO A 158 -19.92 1.62 -9.87
CA PRO A 158 -20.86 1.92 -8.81
C PRO A 158 -20.68 3.32 -8.20
N LEU A 159 -19.45 3.83 -8.19
CA LEU A 159 -19.10 5.12 -7.58
C LEU A 159 -19.36 6.31 -8.51
N ARG A 160 -19.53 6.07 -9.80
CA ARG A 160 -19.70 7.13 -10.82
C ARG A 160 -20.96 7.97 -10.66
N ALA A 161 -21.99 7.42 -10.04
CA ALA A 161 -23.26 8.11 -9.81
C ALA A 161 -23.22 9.07 -8.61
N LEU A 162 -22.16 8.98 -7.78
CA LEU A 162 -22.04 9.77 -6.57
C LEU A 162 -21.61 11.21 -6.91
N SER A 163 -22.08 12.17 -6.10
CA SER A 163 -21.62 13.56 -6.12
C SER A 163 -20.46 13.84 -5.17
N THR A 164 -20.21 12.93 -4.23
CA THR A 164 -19.15 13.01 -3.23
C THR A 164 -17.77 13.08 -3.89
N PRO A 165 -16.84 13.93 -3.44
CA PRO A 165 -15.45 13.91 -3.85
C PRO A 165 -14.79 12.55 -3.64
N ILE A 166 -14.19 12.00 -4.69
CA ILE A 166 -13.55 10.69 -4.69
C ILE A 166 -12.11 10.81 -5.18
N ILE A 167 -11.17 10.37 -4.37
CA ILE A 167 -9.82 10.07 -4.82
C ILE A 167 -9.69 8.55 -4.91
N HIS A 168 -9.48 8.07 -6.13
CA HIS A 168 -9.29 6.66 -6.42
C HIS A 168 -7.86 6.37 -6.81
N PHE A 169 -7.25 5.32 -6.26
CA PHE A 169 -5.89 4.96 -6.57
C PHE A 169 -5.69 3.45 -6.70
N TRP A 170 -4.69 3.09 -7.52
CA TRP A 170 -4.30 1.73 -7.85
C TRP A 170 -2.81 1.55 -7.61
N GLY A 171 -2.41 0.38 -7.11
CA GLY A 171 -1.04 -0.08 -7.24
C GLY A 171 -0.76 -0.61 -8.64
N GLU A 172 0.51 -0.68 -9.03
CA GLU A 172 0.90 -1.22 -10.33
C GLU A 172 0.52 -2.70 -10.48
N ASP A 173 0.63 -3.48 -9.41
CA ASP A 173 0.27 -4.90 -9.39
C ASP A 173 -1.18 -5.16 -9.82
N ALA A 174 -2.08 -4.20 -9.59
CA ALA A 174 -3.47 -4.33 -10.01
C ALA A 174 -3.59 -4.40 -11.53
N TYR A 175 -2.80 -3.65 -12.30
CA TYR A 175 -2.80 -3.72 -13.76
C TYR A 175 -2.32 -5.08 -14.27
N TRP A 176 -1.33 -5.66 -13.62
CA TRP A 176 -0.79 -6.95 -14.01
C TRP A 176 -1.69 -8.12 -13.63
N ARG A 177 -2.44 -8.01 -12.51
CA ARG A 177 -3.33 -9.06 -12.01
C ARG A 177 -4.73 -9.00 -12.60
N TRP A 178 -5.34 -7.83 -12.56
CA TRP A 178 -6.76 -7.66 -12.83
C TRP A 178 -7.03 -7.05 -14.20
N ALA A 179 -5.98 -6.44 -14.81
CA ALA A 179 -6.10 -5.62 -16.01
C ALA A 179 -7.34 -4.71 -15.95
N PRO A 180 -7.34 -3.69 -15.12
CA PRO A 180 -8.37 -2.66 -15.14
C PRO A 180 -8.18 -1.82 -16.40
N TRP A 181 -8.33 -2.47 -17.56
CA TRP A 181 -8.16 -1.92 -18.92
C TRP A 181 -9.25 -0.96 -19.35
N ARG A 182 -10.07 -0.56 -18.43
CA ARG A 182 -10.90 0.63 -18.64
C ARG A 182 -10.00 1.82 -18.48
N VAL A 183 -9.52 2.29 -19.64
CA VAL A 183 -8.97 3.64 -19.76
C VAL A 183 -9.96 4.56 -19.08
N ILE A 184 -9.55 5.08 -17.93
CA ILE A 184 -10.38 5.96 -17.17
C ILE A 184 -10.53 7.23 -17.99
N SER A 185 -11.71 7.41 -18.57
CA SER A 185 -12.00 8.52 -19.45
C SER A 185 -12.15 9.81 -18.65
N GLY A 186 -11.05 10.54 -18.53
CA GLY A 186 -11.07 11.94 -18.16
C GLY A 186 -11.37 12.27 -16.69
N ASN A 187 -11.01 13.50 -16.32
CA ASN A 187 -11.37 14.07 -15.02
C ASN A 187 -12.89 14.27 -14.93
N LYS A 188 -13.58 13.38 -14.22
CA LYS A 188 -14.94 13.70 -13.80
C LYS A 188 -14.89 14.79 -12.72
N LYS A 189 -15.93 15.61 -12.65
CA LYS A 189 -15.98 16.75 -11.72
C LYS A 189 -15.65 16.36 -10.29
N ASN A 190 -16.11 15.18 -9.85
CA ASN A 190 -15.99 14.68 -8.47
C ASN A 190 -15.06 13.48 -8.32
N ILE A 191 -14.34 13.02 -9.34
CA ILE A 191 -13.43 11.86 -9.24
C ILE A 191 -12.04 12.27 -9.74
N ARG A 192 -11.01 11.86 -8.97
CA ARG A 192 -9.61 11.93 -9.38
C ARG A 192 -8.99 10.55 -9.25
N GLU A 193 -8.21 10.17 -10.25
CA GLU A 193 -7.67 8.82 -10.36
C GLU A 193 -6.16 8.85 -10.46
N PHE A 194 -5.54 7.96 -9.68
CA PHE A 194 -4.09 7.87 -9.57
C PHE A 194 -3.65 6.42 -9.69
N PHE A 195 -2.69 6.19 -10.55
CA PHE A 195 -1.96 4.94 -10.65
C PHE A 195 -0.58 5.14 -10.05
N ILE A 196 -0.22 4.35 -9.04
CA ILE A 196 1.07 4.48 -8.35
C ILE A 196 2.03 3.45 -8.93
N SER A 197 3.02 3.95 -9.68
CA SER A 197 3.99 3.11 -10.37
C SER A 197 4.95 2.43 -9.42
N GLY A 198 5.29 1.18 -9.72
CA GLY A 198 6.26 0.38 -8.98
C GLY A 198 5.78 -0.09 -7.62
N GLU A 199 4.53 0.19 -7.26
CA GLU A 199 4.00 -0.11 -5.94
C GLU A 199 2.88 -1.14 -5.99
N THR A 200 2.77 -1.91 -4.92
CA THR A 200 1.67 -2.83 -4.70
C THR A 200 0.81 -2.36 -3.54
N ALA A 201 -0.49 -2.23 -3.75
CA ALA A 201 -1.41 -1.85 -2.69
C ALA A 201 -1.56 -2.96 -1.63
N SER A 202 -1.37 -4.21 -2.02
CA SER A 202 -1.45 -5.36 -1.10
C SER A 202 -0.27 -5.42 -0.11
N SER A 203 0.83 -4.70 -0.34
CA SER A 203 1.96 -4.63 0.59
C SER A 203 1.63 -3.96 1.92
N LEU A 204 0.58 -3.14 1.94
CA LEU A 204 0.11 -2.47 3.16
C LEU A 204 -0.62 -3.42 4.12
N LEU A 205 -1.08 -4.57 3.62
CA LEU A 205 -1.90 -5.51 4.36
C LEU A 205 -1.10 -6.62 5.06
N THR A 206 0.21 -6.70 4.82
CA THR A 206 1.04 -7.82 5.27
C THR A 206 2.24 -7.33 6.08
N ASN A 207 2.66 -8.13 7.07
CA ASN A 207 3.90 -7.91 7.84
C ASN A 207 5.18 -8.12 7.01
N CYS A 208 5.08 -8.06 5.70
CA CYS A 208 6.10 -8.33 4.71
C CYS A 208 7.03 -7.12 4.47
N ARG A 209 7.65 -6.61 5.51
CA ARG A 209 8.41 -5.34 5.43
C ARG A 209 9.87 -5.44 5.01
N LYS A 210 10.46 -6.65 4.96
CA LYS A 210 11.93 -6.77 4.87
C LYS A 210 12.54 -6.32 3.54
N ASP A 211 11.77 -6.36 2.45
CA ASP A 211 12.29 -6.09 1.09
C ASP A 211 11.44 -5.06 0.32
N GLN A 212 10.69 -4.23 1.04
CA GLN A 212 9.80 -3.24 0.44
C GLN A 212 10.40 -1.85 0.48
N ASN A 213 10.02 -1.03 -0.51
CA ASN A 213 10.27 0.39 -0.47
C ASN A 213 9.66 1.00 0.80
N PRO A 214 10.47 1.56 1.73
CA PRO A 214 9.95 2.07 3.00
C PRO A 214 9.03 3.28 2.84
N PHE A 215 9.00 3.90 1.65
CA PHE A 215 8.22 5.09 1.37
C PHE A 215 6.99 4.79 0.51
N GLY A 216 7.14 4.04 -0.53
CA GLY A 216 6.22 3.47 -1.49
C GLY A 216 4.76 3.95 -1.45
N MET A 217 3.87 3.01 -1.55
CA MET A 217 2.41 3.24 -1.57
C MET A 217 1.94 4.11 -0.38
N MET A 218 2.53 3.94 0.82
CA MET A 218 2.12 4.69 2.01
C MET A 218 2.35 6.20 1.84
N ALA A 219 3.48 6.61 1.25
CA ALA A 219 3.76 8.02 1.02
C ALA A 219 2.73 8.65 0.07
N ALA A 220 2.38 7.95 -1.02
CA ALA A 220 1.35 8.39 -1.94
C ALA A 220 -0.03 8.45 -1.26
N GLN A 221 -0.40 7.41 -0.52
CA GLN A 221 -1.70 7.31 0.15
C GLN A 221 -1.91 8.42 1.18
N LYS A 222 -0.87 8.77 1.95
CA LYS A 222 -0.89 9.92 2.87
C LYS A 222 -1.13 11.24 2.14
N ALA A 223 -0.42 11.47 1.06
CA ALA A 223 -0.59 12.68 0.25
C ALA A 223 -2.00 12.77 -0.35
N LEU A 224 -2.51 11.66 -0.87
CA LEU A 224 -3.87 11.58 -1.42
C LEU A 224 -4.96 11.78 -0.35
N LEU A 225 -4.76 11.30 0.88
CA LEU A 225 -5.68 11.59 2.00
C LEU A 225 -5.73 13.09 2.32
N ILE A 226 -4.58 13.74 2.42
CA ILE A 226 -4.52 15.20 2.65
C ILE A 226 -5.13 15.96 1.47
N ALA A 227 -4.89 15.52 0.23
CA ALA A 227 -5.48 16.13 -0.96
C ALA A 227 -7.01 15.97 -0.98
N LEU A 228 -7.55 14.83 -0.56
CA LEU A 228 -8.99 14.62 -0.42
C LEU A 228 -9.58 15.56 0.63
N TYR A 229 -8.96 15.63 1.80
CA TYR A 229 -9.40 16.52 2.87
C TYR A 229 -9.43 17.99 2.41
N ALA A 230 -8.37 18.46 1.77
CA ALA A 230 -8.30 19.82 1.22
C ALA A 230 -9.37 20.05 0.14
N TRP A 231 -9.65 19.04 -0.69
CA TRP A 231 -10.70 19.10 -1.69
C TRP A 231 -12.09 19.24 -1.08
N VAL A 232 -12.39 18.48 -0.05
CA VAL A 232 -13.66 18.60 0.72
C VAL A 232 -13.81 20.00 1.32
N LEU A 233 -12.73 20.65 1.70
CA LEU A 233 -12.71 22.03 2.18
C LEU A 233 -12.79 23.10 1.06
N GLY A 234 -12.88 22.69 -0.21
CA GLY A 234 -13.03 23.57 -1.35
C GLY A 234 -11.75 23.91 -2.11
N GLU A 235 -10.59 23.37 -1.71
CA GLU A 235 -9.37 23.51 -2.49
C GLU A 235 -9.40 22.64 -3.76
N PRO A 236 -8.76 23.07 -4.85
CA PRO A 236 -8.66 22.24 -6.04
C PRO A 236 -7.84 20.96 -5.76
N PRO A 237 -8.38 19.77 -6.14
CA PRO A 237 -7.63 18.52 -6.01
C PRO A 237 -6.48 18.45 -7.03
N PRO A 238 -5.47 17.61 -6.80
CA PRO A 238 -4.45 17.33 -7.80
C PRO A 238 -5.08 16.76 -9.08
N ALA A 239 -4.45 16.99 -10.22
CA ALA A 239 -4.89 16.41 -11.49
C ALA A 239 -4.72 14.88 -11.46
N SER A 240 -5.66 14.16 -12.06
CA SER A 240 -5.57 12.70 -12.23
C SER A 240 -4.30 12.30 -12.96
N ARG A 241 -3.68 11.19 -12.49
CA ARG A 241 -2.50 10.58 -13.11
C ARG A 241 -2.68 9.07 -13.23
N ALA A 242 -3.47 8.69 -14.21
CA ALA A 242 -3.64 7.30 -14.62
C ALA A 242 -2.99 7.11 -16.01
N PRO A 243 -2.58 5.87 -16.37
CA PRO A 243 -2.08 5.60 -17.71
C PRO A 243 -3.09 5.94 -18.79
N GLY A 244 -2.67 6.74 -19.77
CA GLY A 244 -3.47 7.00 -20.96
C GLY A 244 -3.26 5.91 -22.02
N PRO A 245 -4.00 5.94 -23.15
CA PRO A 245 -3.88 4.93 -24.21
C PRO A 245 -2.46 4.77 -24.77
N ARG A 246 -1.65 5.83 -24.74
CA ARG A 246 -0.26 5.81 -25.22
C ARG A 246 0.70 5.18 -24.23
N ASP A 247 0.31 5.13 -22.96
CA ASP A 247 1.11 4.57 -21.86
C ASP A 247 0.90 3.06 -21.71
N LEU A 248 0.02 2.48 -22.49
CA LEU A 248 -0.40 1.09 -22.43
C LEU A 248 0.11 0.30 -23.64
N ILE A 249 0.33 -1.00 -23.43
CA ILE A 249 0.82 -1.95 -24.43
C ILE A 249 0.22 -3.33 -24.16
N LEU A 250 0.14 -4.19 -25.19
CA LEU A 250 -0.20 -5.58 -24.96
C LEU A 250 0.93 -6.28 -24.20
N ALA A 251 0.57 -7.14 -23.26
CA ALA A 251 1.55 -7.85 -22.42
C ALA A 251 2.54 -8.69 -23.23
N LYS A 252 2.10 -9.28 -24.35
CA LYS A 252 2.94 -10.03 -25.29
C LYS A 252 4.03 -9.16 -25.95
N ASP A 253 3.79 -7.85 -26.07
CA ASP A 253 4.67 -6.90 -26.76
C ASP A 253 5.64 -6.19 -25.78
N VAL A 254 5.58 -6.53 -24.49
CA VAL A 254 6.49 -5.99 -23.47
C VAL A 254 7.86 -6.63 -23.62
N ILE A 255 8.87 -5.81 -23.85
CA ILE A 255 10.29 -6.24 -23.92
C ILE A 255 10.91 -6.02 -22.55
N TRP A 256 11.24 -7.13 -21.87
CA TRP A 256 11.88 -7.10 -20.56
C TRP A 256 13.40 -7.02 -20.71
N PRO A 257 14.11 -6.28 -19.85
CA PRO A 257 15.56 -6.35 -19.79
C PRO A 257 16.00 -7.76 -19.38
N ASP A 258 17.09 -8.26 -19.94
CA ASP A 258 17.67 -9.55 -19.57
C ASP A 258 18.50 -9.40 -18.29
N ILE A 259 17.82 -9.44 -17.15
CA ILE A 259 18.39 -9.26 -15.81
C ILE A 259 18.28 -10.52 -14.95
N GLY A 260 18.16 -11.68 -15.61
CA GLY A 260 18.08 -12.98 -14.94
C GLY A 260 16.74 -13.28 -14.27
N VAL A 261 15.81 -12.34 -14.27
CA VAL A 261 14.47 -12.48 -13.68
C VAL A 261 13.42 -12.14 -14.72
N ARG A 262 12.45 -13.02 -14.87
CA ARG A 262 11.30 -12.75 -15.74
C ARG A 262 10.06 -12.60 -14.86
N PRO A 263 9.30 -11.52 -15.01
CA PRO A 263 8.03 -11.37 -14.32
C PRO A 263 7.03 -12.40 -14.82
N MET A 264 6.04 -12.69 -13.99
CA MET A 264 4.87 -13.46 -14.40
C MET A 264 4.26 -12.81 -15.64
N ARG A 265 4.17 -13.55 -16.73
CA ARG A 265 3.46 -13.05 -17.90
C ARG A 265 1.97 -13.05 -17.64
N PRO A 266 1.30 -11.89 -17.65
CA PRO A 266 -0.13 -11.89 -17.78
C PRO A 266 -0.53 -12.54 -19.11
N ARG A 267 -1.81 -12.86 -19.28
CA ARG A 267 -2.31 -13.35 -20.57
C ARG A 267 -1.88 -12.37 -21.69
N ASP A 268 -1.50 -12.92 -22.82
CA ASP A 268 -0.93 -12.20 -23.96
C ASP A 268 -1.83 -11.05 -24.48
N ASP A 269 -3.14 -11.18 -24.31
CA ASP A 269 -4.17 -10.22 -24.69
C ASP A 269 -4.40 -9.09 -23.67
N ARG A 270 -3.73 -9.13 -22.51
CA ARG A 270 -3.85 -8.08 -21.50
C ARG A 270 -3.15 -6.80 -21.92
N ILE A 271 -3.77 -5.68 -21.55
CA ILE A 271 -3.18 -4.37 -21.70
C ILE A 271 -2.54 -3.98 -20.38
N VAL A 272 -1.26 -3.64 -20.42
CA VAL A 272 -0.41 -3.33 -19.26
C VAL A 272 0.33 -2.02 -19.45
N PRO A 273 0.78 -1.35 -18.38
CA PRO A 273 1.61 -0.15 -18.51
C PRO A 273 2.91 -0.45 -19.25
N ARG A 274 3.36 0.52 -20.07
CA ARG A 274 4.68 0.47 -20.71
C ARG A 274 5.76 0.58 -19.66
N ILE A 275 6.84 -0.15 -19.87
CA ILE A 275 8.07 -0.06 -19.07
C ILE A 275 9.17 0.62 -19.89
N ASP A 276 10.19 1.15 -19.20
CA ASP A 276 11.41 1.64 -19.81
C ASP A 276 12.41 0.49 -20.07
N ARG A 277 13.58 0.85 -20.61
CA ARG A 277 14.67 -0.11 -20.86
C ARG A 277 15.21 -0.79 -19.60
N ASP A 278 14.96 -0.23 -18.43
CA ASP A 278 15.38 -0.78 -17.15
C ASP A 278 14.31 -1.66 -16.50
N GLY A 279 13.13 -1.74 -17.09
CA GLY A 279 11.99 -2.52 -16.61
C GLY A 279 11.06 -1.74 -15.67
N ASN A 280 11.23 -0.43 -15.49
CA ASN A 280 10.38 0.40 -14.65
C ASN A 280 9.21 0.99 -15.44
N THR A 281 8.05 1.06 -14.82
CA THR A 281 6.86 1.66 -15.42
C THR A 281 7.02 3.16 -15.64
N GLN A 282 6.59 3.64 -16.82
CA GLN A 282 6.78 5.03 -17.26
C GLN A 282 5.61 5.96 -16.95
N SER A 283 4.44 5.44 -16.59
CA SER A 283 3.20 6.20 -16.48
C SER A 283 2.72 6.35 -15.03
N GLY A 284 1.68 7.14 -14.82
CA GLY A 284 1.06 7.34 -13.52
C GLY A 284 1.81 8.29 -12.58
N VAL A 285 1.61 8.10 -11.29
CA VAL A 285 2.35 8.77 -10.23
C VAL A 285 3.64 8.00 -10.01
N ARG A 286 4.74 8.54 -10.46
CA ARG A 286 6.07 8.03 -10.15
C ARG A 286 6.60 8.78 -8.94
N LEU A 287 6.86 8.08 -7.85
CA LEU A 287 7.49 8.62 -6.66
C LEU A 287 8.97 8.93 -6.94
N PRO A 288 9.70 9.65 -6.08
CA PRO A 288 11.06 10.09 -6.38
C PRO A 288 12.02 8.96 -6.76
N ASP A 289 11.91 7.79 -6.15
CA ASP A 289 12.66 6.57 -6.42
C ASP A 289 12.29 5.87 -7.76
N HIS A 290 11.16 6.24 -8.36
CA HIS A 290 10.75 5.81 -9.70
C HIS A 290 11.06 6.84 -10.79
N ILE A 291 11.23 8.10 -10.42
CA ILE A 291 11.68 9.15 -11.35
C ILE A 291 13.20 9.10 -11.49
N LEU A 292 13.90 8.84 -10.39
CA LEU A 292 15.35 8.69 -10.29
C LEU A 292 15.68 7.28 -9.74
N PRO A 293 15.49 6.22 -10.55
CA PRO A 293 15.60 4.87 -10.06
C PRO A 293 17.04 4.49 -9.73
N ILE A 294 17.22 3.80 -8.61
CA ILE A 294 18.47 3.11 -8.24
C ILE A 294 18.34 1.59 -8.39
N ALA A 295 17.18 1.15 -8.87
CA ALA A 295 16.85 -0.25 -9.07
C ALA A 295 15.77 -0.39 -10.15
N THR A 296 15.57 -1.60 -10.65
CA THR A 296 14.31 -2.00 -11.27
C THR A 296 13.36 -2.42 -10.16
N SER A 297 12.16 -1.87 -10.16
CA SER A 297 11.10 -2.17 -9.20
C SER A 297 9.95 -2.85 -9.92
N MET A 298 9.68 -4.12 -9.57
CA MET A 298 8.59 -4.92 -10.13
C MET A 298 7.57 -5.20 -9.05
N SER A 299 6.39 -4.64 -9.17
CA SER A 299 5.30 -4.80 -8.20
C SER A 299 4.42 -6.04 -8.44
N PHE A 300 4.71 -6.82 -9.46
CA PHE A 300 3.97 -8.02 -9.81
C PHE A 300 4.77 -9.28 -9.51
N ALA A 301 4.09 -10.30 -9.02
CA ALA A 301 4.70 -11.52 -8.54
C ALA A 301 5.38 -12.31 -9.65
N LEU A 302 6.51 -12.92 -9.31
CA LEU A 302 7.13 -13.98 -10.08
C LEU A 302 6.33 -15.28 -9.92
N ASP A 303 6.02 -15.94 -11.03
CA ASP A 303 5.09 -17.09 -11.10
C ASP A 303 5.55 -18.33 -10.31
N GLN A 304 6.82 -18.46 -10.02
CA GLN A 304 7.39 -19.71 -9.49
C GLN A 304 7.84 -19.66 -8.03
N GLN A 305 7.66 -18.56 -7.32
CA GLN A 305 8.16 -18.42 -5.94
C GLN A 305 7.09 -18.16 -4.88
N ARG A 306 5.82 -18.28 -5.25
CA ARG A 306 4.76 -18.25 -4.25
C ARG A 306 4.59 -19.60 -3.59
N ALA A 307 5.40 -19.88 -2.58
CA ALA A 307 4.94 -20.78 -1.53
C ALA A 307 3.67 -20.16 -0.90
N GLU A 308 2.68 -20.97 -0.55
CA GLU A 308 1.51 -20.52 0.22
C GLU A 308 2.00 -19.72 1.43
N GLY A 309 1.56 -18.46 1.54
CA GLY A 309 2.02 -17.55 2.59
C GLY A 309 3.16 -16.60 2.21
N ALA A 310 3.69 -16.67 0.99
CA ALA A 310 4.69 -15.71 0.54
C ALA A 310 4.08 -14.32 0.36
N CYS A 311 4.80 -13.32 0.85
CA CYS A 311 4.42 -11.93 0.73
C CYS A 311 4.29 -11.49 -0.74
N PRO A 312 3.23 -10.78 -1.12
CA PRO A 312 3.21 -10.08 -2.38
C PRO A 312 4.24 -8.94 -2.29
N ALA A 313 5.48 -9.24 -2.64
CA ALA A 313 6.58 -8.30 -2.54
C ALA A 313 6.81 -7.61 -3.89
N THR A 314 7.08 -6.33 -3.85
CA THR A 314 7.76 -5.65 -4.93
C THR A 314 9.18 -6.20 -4.99
N LEU A 315 9.55 -6.80 -6.11
CA LEU A 315 10.92 -7.24 -6.32
C LEU A 315 11.75 -6.01 -6.68
N ILE A 316 12.75 -5.72 -5.84
CA ILE A 316 13.69 -4.62 -6.08
C ILE A 316 15.02 -5.22 -6.53
N MET A 317 15.48 -4.87 -7.73
CA MET A 317 16.75 -5.30 -8.30
C MET A 317 17.67 -4.08 -8.46
N PRO A 318 18.62 -3.87 -7.54
CA PRO A 318 19.51 -2.72 -7.56
C PRO A 318 20.32 -2.64 -8.86
N PHE A 319 20.63 -1.42 -9.29
CA PHE A 319 21.62 -1.20 -10.34
C PHE A 319 23.01 -1.36 -9.76
N SER A 320 23.97 -1.76 -10.59
CA SER A 320 25.39 -1.79 -10.22
C SER A 320 25.87 -0.38 -9.85
N ALA A 321 26.78 -0.27 -8.87
CA ALA A 321 27.30 1.01 -8.43
C ALA A 321 28.04 1.74 -9.58
N ASP A 322 28.95 1.05 -10.25
CA ASP A 322 29.79 1.58 -11.33
C ASP A 322 29.82 0.66 -12.56
N LYS A 323 30.48 1.14 -13.61
CA LYS A 323 30.62 0.43 -14.87
C LYS A 323 31.36 -0.91 -14.73
N ALA A 324 32.39 -1.00 -13.89
CA ALA A 324 33.15 -2.22 -13.70
C ALA A 324 32.31 -3.32 -13.04
N ALA A 325 31.54 -2.96 -11.99
CA ALA A 325 30.60 -3.87 -11.35
C ALA A 325 29.51 -4.35 -12.32
N ARG A 326 28.98 -3.43 -13.16
CA ARG A 326 27.98 -3.72 -14.18
C ARG A 326 28.51 -4.73 -15.23
N GLU A 327 29.70 -4.50 -15.75
CA GLU A 327 30.32 -5.38 -16.74
C GLU A 327 30.63 -6.77 -16.17
N LYS A 328 31.08 -6.83 -14.91
CA LYS A 328 31.32 -8.09 -14.20
C LYS A 328 30.03 -8.90 -13.97
N SER A 329 28.91 -8.24 -13.70
CA SER A 329 27.62 -8.90 -13.52
C SER A 329 26.85 -9.15 -14.81
N HIS A 330 27.37 -8.69 -15.96
CA HIS A 330 26.66 -8.69 -17.25
C HIS A 330 25.28 -8.01 -17.22
N ASP A 331 25.11 -7.00 -16.33
CA ASP A 331 23.86 -6.26 -16.23
C ASP A 331 23.69 -5.33 -17.45
N PRO A 332 22.63 -5.47 -18.25
CA PRO A 332 22.40 -4.60 -19.41
C PRO A 332 22.02 -3.17 -19.06
N ARG A 333 21.60 -2.93 -17.78
CA ARG A 333 21.17 -1.61 -17.30
C ARG A 333 22.39 -0.76 -16.95
N GLN A 334 22.28 0.56 -17.13
CA GLN A 334 23.34 1.48 -16.72
C GLN A 334 23.55 1.43 -15.20
N SER A 335 24.82 1.47 -14.78
CA SER A 335 25.20 1.64 -13.36
C SER A 335 24.80 3.02 -12.83
N LEU A 336 24.83 3.19 -11.50
CA LEU A 336 24.50 4.47 -10.87
C LEU A 336 25.43 5.60 -11.31
N VAL A 337 26.73 5.32 -11.39
CA VAL A 337 27.72 6.31 -11.86
C VAL A 337 27.53 6.67 -13.33
N GLU A 338 27.26 5.70 -14.20
CA GLU A 338 26.98 5.96 -15.62
C GLU A 338 25.70 6.79 -15.81
N ARG A 339 24.74 6.64 -14.92
CA ARG A 339 23.41 7.28 -14.98
C ARG A 339 23.40 8.70 -14.37
N TYR A 340 24.03 8.86 -13.24
CA TYR A 340 23.94 10.08 -12.43
C TYR A 340 25.28 10.82 -12.26
N GLY A 341 26.38 10.23 -12.67
CA GLY A 341 27.72 10.80 -12.53
C GLY A 341 28.24 10.76 -11.10
N SER A 342 27.49 11.30 -10.14
CA SER A 342 27.91 11.33 -8.74
C SER A 342 26.74 11.27 -7.76
N ARG A 343 26.99 10.80 -6.54
CA ARG A 343 26.04 10.84 -5.43
C ARG A 343 25.56 12.27 -5.14
N ALA A 344 26.45 13.24 -5.19
CA ALA A 344 26.08 14.65 -4.93
C ALA A 344 25.05 15.17 -5.94
N TYR A 345 25.22 14.87 -7.23
CA TYR A 345 24.27 15.22 -8.27
C TYR A 345 22.94 14.48 -8.10
N PHE A 346 23.00 13.18 -7.77
CA PHE A 346 21.82 12.37 -7.50
C PHE A 346 20.99 12.98 -6.35
N VAL A 347 21.62 13.30 -5.20
CA VAL A 347 20.95 13.91 -4.04
C VAL A 347 20.33 15.28 -4.39
N ALA A 348 21.05 16.10 -5.15
CA ALA A 348 20.53 17.40 -5.58
C ALA A 348 19.29 17.25 -6.49
N THR A 349 19.34 16.32 -7.45
CA THR A 349 18.23 16.03 -8.37
C THR A 349 17.05 15.41 -7.62
N MET A 350 17.31 14.50 -6.65
CA MET A 350 16.28 13.90 -5.79
C MET A 350 15.47 15.00 -5.06
N ARG A 351 16.15 16.00 -4.54
CA ARG A 351 15.50 17.16 -3.88
C ARG A 351 14.55 17.88 -4.82
N VAL A 352 15.01 18.19 -6.04
CA VAL A 352 14.19 18.89 -7.05
C VAL A 352 12.94 18.08 -7.41
N VAL A 353 13.12 16.78 -7.63
CA VAL A 353 12.02 15.86 -7.97
C VAL A 353 11.01 15.77 -6.81
N ALA A 354 11.50 15.57 -5.59
CA ALA A 354 10.65 15.46 -4.41
C ALA A 354 9.86 16.77 -4.16
N GLU A 355 10.50 17.93 -4.26
CA GLU A 355 9.82 19.22 -4.13
C GLU A 355 8.76 19.46 -5.22
N LYS A 356 9.01 19.00 -6.44
CA LYS A 356 8.00 19.05 -7.51
C LYS A 356 6.75 18.27 -7.13
N LEU A 357 6.90 17.04 -6.63
CA LEU A 357 5.77 16.21 -6.21
C LEU A 357 5.01 16.80 -5.02
N VAL A 358 5.70 17.48 -4.11
CA VAL A 358 5.05 18.22 -3.01
C VAL A 358 4.19 19.36 -3.56
N LYS A 359 4.69 20.15 -4.51
CA LYS A 359 3.92 21.22 -5.17
C LYS A 359 2.69 20.68 -5.91
N GLU A 360 2.80 19.48 -6.46
CA GLU A 360 1.72 18.78 -7.17
C GLU A 360 0.73 18.07 -6.22
N LYS A 361 0.92 18.17 -4.90
CA LYS A 361 0.12 17.51 -3.85
C LYS A 361 0.13 15.97 -3.94
N LEU A 362 1.20 15.39 -4.49
CA LEU A 362 1.39 13.94 -4.66
C LEU A 362 2.41 13.34 -3.68
N LEU A 363 3.04 14.17 -2.88
CA LEU A 363 3.98 13.78 -1.83
C LEU A 363 3.90 14.78 -0.68
N LEU A 364 3.99 14.31 0.56
CA LEU A 364 4.08 15.20 1.71
C LEU A 364 5.52 15.68 1.90
N ARG A 365 5.69 16.88 2.45
CA ARG A 365 7.02 17.47 2.69
C ARG A 365 7.91 16.57 3.56
N GLN A 366 7.37 15.99 4.61
CA GLN A 366 8.11 15.07 5.49
C GLN A 366 8.63 13.83 4.75
N ASP A 367 7.83 13.29 3.81
CA ASP A 367 8.23 12.15 3.00
C ASP A 367 9.27 12.57 1.95
N ALA A 368 9.12 13.75 1.34
CA ALA A 368 10.12 14.33 0.43
C ALA A 368 11.50 14.47 1.10
N GLU A 369 11.54 14.94 2.34
CA GLU A 369 12.77 15.02 3.12
C GLU A 369 13.37 13.64 3.42
N SER A 370 12.51 12.64 3.63
CA SER A 370 12.95 11.25 3.86
C SER A 370 13.57 10.64 2.59
N TYR A 371 13.01 10.90 1.41
CA TYR A 371 13.64 10.51 0.13
C TYR A 371 15.01 11.17 -0.07
N VAL A 372 15.13 12.46 0.25
CA VAL A 372 16.42 13.17 0.16
C VAL A 372 17.44 12.63 1.17
N ARG A 373 17.01 12.25 2.37
CA ARG A 373 17.91 11.58 3.34
C ARG A 373 18.37 10.23 2.82
N ALA A 374 17.46 9.37 2.36
CA ALA A 374 17.80 8.07 1.81
C ALA A 374 18.74 8.14 0.58
N ALA A 375 18.59 9.18 -0.25
CA ALA A 375 19.47 9.38 -1.39
C ALA A 375 20.95 9.60 -1.01
N LYS A 376 21.25 10.09 0.20
CA LYS A 376 22.63 10.24 0.69
C LYS A 376 23.31 8.90 0.94
N ASP A 377 22.53 7.86 1.23
CA ASP A 377 22.99 6.51 1.54
C ASP A 377 22.95 5.60 0.31
N ALA A 378 22.63 6.15 -0.88
CA ALA A 378 22.62 5.39 -2.12
C ALA A 378 23.99 4.77 -2.43
N PRO A 379 24.08 3.55 -2.99
CA PRO A 379 25.31 2.78 -3.13
C PRO A 379 26.13 3.21 -4.38
N PHE A 380 26.62 4.48 -4.38
CA PHE A 380 27.53 5.00 -5.41
C PHE A 380 28.98 4.63 -5.11
#